data_0224922da58507e73f0ef0785df1a75a
#
_entry.id   0224922da58507e73f0ef0785df1a75a
#
_cell.length_a   1.000
_cell.length_b   1.000
_cell.length_c   1.000
_cell.angle_alpha   90.00
_cell.angle_beta   90.00
_cell.angle_gamma   90.00
#
_symmetry.space_group_name_H-M   'P 1'
#
loop_
_entity.id
_entity.type
_entity.pdbx_description
1 polymer ?
#
loop_
_entity_poly.entity_id
_entity_poly.type
_entity_poly.pdbx_seq_one_letter_code
_entity_poly.pdbx_strand_id
1 'polypeptide(L)'
;MRHLVYICLLLLVSTAAFGATGAAVTYEVNGQSYEGYYVSPSERAPFLLLIHDWDGLTDYEVQRANMLADLGYAVFALDLFGAGVRPTEVKDKRQHTGELYKDREKMRALMMGALDTAGKKGADTGNAVAFGYCFGGAAVLELARSGADLKGFATFHGGLKTPQGQNYTNARGKILVMHGSADSAISMDQFAGLAKELESAGVDHEMITYGGAPHAFTVFGSSRYREAADKKSWMRFTEFLAETLK
;
A
#
# COMPACT_ATOMS: atom_id res chain seq x y z
N MET A 1 48.50 37.73 -33.26
CA MET A 1 47.44 37.47 -32.26
C MET A 1 46.96 36.02 -32.42
N ARG A 2 47.28 35.11 -31.52
CA ARG A 2 46.91 33.68 -31.58
C ARG A 2 45.68 33.50 -30.73
N HIS A 3 44.54 33.15 -31.29
CA HIS A 3 43.34 32.83 -30.58
C HIS A 3 43.39 31.37 -30.13
N LEU A 4 43.49 31.17 -28.79
CA LEU A 4 43.39 29.88 -28.18
C LEU A 4 41.86 29.52 -28.04
N VAL A 5 41.42 28.50 -28.74
CA VAL A 5 40.05 27.95 -28.60
C VAL A 5 40.10 26.87 -27.53
N TYR A 6 39.49 27.14 -26.40
CA TYR A 6 39.26 26.10 -25.36
C TYR A 6 38.03 25.28 -25.69
N ILE A 7 38.27 24.02 -26.06
CA ILE A 7 37.17 23.03 -26.22
C ILE A 7 36.89 22.45 -24.83
N CYS A 8 35.76 22.86 -24.23
CA CYS A 8 35.22 22.19 -23.04
C CYS A 8 34.61 20.83 -23.44
N LEU A 9 35.28 19.76 -23.10
CA LEU A 9 34.76 18.40 -23.23
C LEU A 9 33.77 18.14 -22.09
N LEU A 10 32.47 18.22 -22.36
CA LEU A 10 31.43 17.78 -21.44
C LEU A 10 31.40 16.25 -21.40
N LEU A 11 31.97 15.68 -20.35
CA LEU A 11 31.82 14.27 -20.02
C LEU A 11 30.38 14.02 -19.58
N LEU A 12 29.55 13.48 -20.47
CA LEU A 12 28.24 12.90 -20.14
C LEU A 12 28.52 11.59 -19.37
N VAL A 13 28.44 11.66 -18.05
CA VAL A 13 28.40 10.47 -17.20
C VAL A 13 27.00 9.88 -17.33
N SER A 14 26.85 8.89 -18.18
CA SER A 14 25.65 8.06 -18.25
C SER A 14 25.62 7.19 -16.99
N THR A 15 24.82 7.59 -16.01
CA THR A 15 24.46 6.69 -14.89
C THR A 15 23.52 5.63 -15.46
N ALA A 16 24.04 4.41 -15.62
CA ALA A 16 23.18 3.26 -15.86
C ALA A 16 22.22 3.14 -14.66
N ALA A 17 20.94 3.39 -14.87
CA ALA A 17 19.92 3.08 -13.91
C ALA A 17 19.82 1.54 -13.80
N PHE A 18 20.52 0.95 -12.83
CA PHE A 18 20.23 -0.42 -12.44
C PHE A 18 18.84 -0.39 -11.78
N GLY A 19 17.86 -1.07 -12.37
CA GLY A 19 16.56 -1.26 -11.75
C GLY A 19 16.74 -1.83 -10.34
N ALA A 20 15.98 -1.35 -9.38
CA ALA A 20 16.04 -1.84 -8.01
C ALA A 20 15.73 -3.35 -7.99
N THR A 21 16.60 -4.15 -7.39
CA THR A 21 16.38 -5.59 -7.25
C THR A 21 15.80 -5.86 -5.87
N GLY A 22 14.54 -6.27 -5.83
CA GLY A 22 13.88 -6.67 -4.60
C GLY A 22 14.18 -8.12 -4.21
N ALA A 23 13.93 -8.46 -2.95
CA ALA A 23 14.14 -9.79 -2.40
C ALA A 23 13.06 -10.17 -1.38
N ALA A 24 12.80 -11.48 -1.27
CA ALA A 24 12.02 -12.03 -0.17
C ALA A 24 12.73 -11.76 1.17
N VAL A 25 11.95 -11.46 2.19
CA VAL A 25 12.42 -11.14 3.54
C VAL A 25 11.66 -11.98 4.55
N THR A 26 12.34 -12.91 5.19
CA THR A 26 11.77 -13.61 6.35
C THR A 26 11.91 -12.73 7.59
N TYR A 27 10.84 -12.64 8.37
CA TYR A 27 10.80 -11.92 9.63
C TYR A 27 9.86 -12.60 10.63
N GLU A 28 9.97 -12.24 11.90
CA GLU A 28 9.17 -12.83 12.95
C GLU A 28 8.30 -11.76 13.65
N VAL A 29 7.05 -12.13 13.94
CA VAL A 29 6.16 -11.36 14.79
C VAL A 29 5.55 -12.30 15.81
N ASN A 30 5.74 -12.00 17.10
CA ASN A 30 5.21 -12.82 18.22
C ASN A 30 5.60 -14.31 18.11
N GLY A 31 6.84 -14.60 17.65
CA GLY A 31 7.37 -15.97 17.54
C GLY A 31 6.84 -16.77 16.34
N GLN A 32 6.08 -16.15 15.44
CA GLN A 32 5.64 -16.74 14.19
C GLN A 32 6.40 -16.13 13.01
N SER A 33 6.79 -16.97 12.03
CA SER A 33 7.53 -16.57 10.83
C SER A 33 6.58 -16.09 9.74
N TYR A 34 6.99 -14.98 9.08
CA TYR A 34 6.32 -14.36 7.94
C TYR A 34 7.32 -14.15 6.81
N GLU A 35 6.84 -14.02 5.57
CA GLU A 35 7.67 -13.79 4.41
C GLU A 35 7.14 -12.60 3.61
N GLY A 36 7.81 -11.45 3.73
CA GLY A 36 7.53 -10.25 2.95
C GLY A 36 8.44 -10.14 1.73
N TYR A 37 8.25 -9.07 0.95
CA TYR A 37 9.11 -8.68 -0.15
C TYR A 37 9.57 -7.24 0.03
N TYR A 38 10.88 -7.00 -0.02
CA TYR A 38 11.47 -5.67 0.11
C TYR A 38 12.23 -5.27 -1.15
N VAL A 39 11.95 -4.08 -1.64
CA VAL A 39 12.67 -3.45 -2.73
C VAL A 39 12.93 -1.99 -2.39
N SER A 40 14.15 -1.50 -2.68
CA SER A 40 14.50 -0.10 -2.50
C SER A 40 15.44 0.36 -3.61
N PRO A 41 15.16 1.49 -4.26
CA PRO A 41 16.02 2.05 -5.30
C PRO A 41 17.27 2.74 -4.74
N SER A 42 17.24 3.19 -3.49
CA SER A 42 18.36 3.89 -2.82
C SER A 42 18.20 3.87 -1.30
N GLU A 43 19.29 4.19 -0.61
CA GLU A 43 19.22 4.49 0.82
C GLU A 43 18.36 5.75 1.04
N ARG A 44 17.52 5.72 2.10
CA ARG A 44 16.60 6.82 2.47
C ARG A 44 15.53 7.15 1.43
N ALA A 45 15.22 6.25 0.50
CA ALA A 45 14.04 6.43 -0.35
C ALA A 45 12.78 6.55 0.53
N PRO A 46 11.80 7.44 0.17
CA PRO A 46 10.54 7.51 0.87
C PRO A 46 9.88 6.13 0.93
N PHE A 47 9.28 5.78 2.06
CA PHE A 47 8.92 4.40 2.34
C PHE A 47 7.43 4.11 2.18
N LEU A 48 7.12 2.95 1.63
CA LEU A 48 5.75 2.45 1.44
C LEU A 48 5.59 1.07 2.07
N LEU A 49 4.55 0.92 2.90
CA LEU A 49 4.11 -0.35 3.44
C LEU A 49 2.93 -0.85 2.62
N LEU A 50 3.14 -1.91 1.84
CA LEU A 50 2.12 -2.54 0.99
C LEU A 50 1.46 -3.72 1.70
N ILE A 51 0.14 -3.68 1.82
CA ILE A 51 -0.65 -4.76 2.41
C ILE A 51 -1.41 -5.50 1.29
N HIS A 52 -1.18 -6.81 1.22
CA HIS A 52 -1.73 -7.70 0.21
C HIS A 52 -3.26 -7.86 0.29
N ASP A 53 -3.86 -8.37 -0.76
CA ASP A 53 -5.28 -8.69 -0.77
C ASP A 53 -5.60 -10.05 -0.08
N TRP A 54 -6.73 -10.68 -0.38
CA TRP A 54 -7.21 -11.85 0.38
C TRP A 54 -6.50 -13.17 0.03
N ASP A 55 -5.65 -13.22 -1.00
CA ASP A 55 -4.89 -14.43 -1.38
C ASP A 55 -3.42 -14.42 -0.92
N GLY A 56 -3.07 -13.44 -0.11
CA GLY A 56 -1.73 -13.34 0.46
C GLY A 56 -0.78 -12.55 -0.43
N LEU A 57 0.49 -12.51 -0.04
CA LEU A 57 1.54 -11.86 -0.82
C LEU A 57 1.84 -12.68 -2.08
N THR A 58 1.36 -12.22 -3.23
CA THR A 58 1.49 -12.87 -4.53
C THR A 58 2.35 -12.06 -5.51
N ASP A 59 2.51 -12.55 -6.73
CA ASP A 59 3.21 -11.84 -7.80
C ASP A 59 2.59 -10.46 -8.10
N TYR A 60 1.30 -10.27 -7.81
CA TYR A 60 0.64 -8.98 -7.99
C TYR A 60 1.23 -7.90 -7.09
N GLU A 61 1.38 -8.18 -5.80
CA GLU A 61 1.97 -7.24 -4.85
C GLU A 61 3.45 -7.00 -5.16
N VAL A 62 4.18 -8.05 -5.53
CA VAL A 62 5.59 -7.95 -5.96
C VAL A 62 5.72 -7.05 -7.20
N GLN A 63 4.84 -7.20 -8.19
CA GLN A 63 4.84 -6.33 -9.36
C GLN A 63 4.53 -4.88 -9.01
N ARG A 64 3.51 -4.64 -8.16
CA ARG A 64 3.17 -3.28 -7.69
C ARG A 64 4.30 -2.65 -6.89
N ALA A 65 4.99 -3.42 -6.05
CA ALA A 65 6.17 -2.95 -5.29
C ALA A 65 7.31 -2.53 -6.23
N ASN A 66 7.62 -3.34 -7.26
CA ASN A 66 8.65 -2.99 -8.24
C ASN A 66 8.29 -1.75 -9.06
N MET A 67 7.02 -1.60 -9.47
CA MET A 67 6.55 -0.39 -10.17
C MET A 67 6.76 0.89 -9.32
N LEU A 68 6.61 0.81 -8.00
CA LEU A 68 6.86 1.93 -7.10
C LEU A 68 8.34 2.16 -6.86
N ALA A 69 9.15 1.10 -6.82
CA ALA A 69 10.60 1.23 -6.73
C ALA A 69 11.18 1.92 -7.98
N ASP A 70 10.66 1.66 -9.16
CA ASP A 70 11.01 2.36 -10.39
C ASP A 70 10.65 3.86 -10.36
N LEU A 71 9.68 4.24 -9.52
CA LEU A 71 9.31 5.63 -9.26
C LEU A 71 10.10 6.27 -8.10
N GLY A 72 11.04 5.55 -7.48
CA GLY A 72 11.91 6.10 -6.45
C GLY A 72 11.51 5.78 -5.01
N TYR A 73 10.53 4.92 -4.76
CA TYR A 73 10.07 4.57 -3.41
C TYR A 73 10.66 3.25 -2.93
N ALA A 74 11.04 3.17 -1.65
CA ALA A 74 11.29 1.90 -0.98
C ALA A 74 9.95 1.26 -0.62
N VAL A 75 9.77 -0.03 -0.88
CA VAL A 75 8.51 -0.74 -0.62
C VAL A 75 8.77 -2.01 0.16
N PHE A 76 8.03 -2.20 1.25
CA PHE A 76 7.91 -3.48 1.94
C PHE A 76 6.49 -4.01 1.74
N ALA A 77 6.35 -5.03 0.88
CA ALA A 77 5.11 -5.78 0.78
C ALA A 77 5.10 -6.83 1.89
N LEU A 78 4.23 -6.62 2.87
CA LEU A 78 4.17 -7.45 4.07
C LEU A 78 3.32 -8.72 3.86
N ASP A 79 3.53 -9.71 4.72
CA ASP A 79 2.72 -10.91 4.83
C ASP A 79 1.88 -10.87 6.11
N LEU A 80 0.59 -11.14 6.01
CA LEU A 80 -0.34 -11.20 7.14
C LEU A 80 -0.78 -12.63 7.49
N PHE A 81 -0.45 -13.62 6.65
CA PHE A 81 -0.97 -14.97 6.81
C PHE A 81 0.06 -15.94 7.35
N GLY A 82 1.34 -15.71 7.11
CA GLY A 82 2.46 -16.56 7.52
C GLY A 82 3.30 -17.02 6.33
N ALA A 83 4.56 -17.34 6.61
CA ALA A 83 5.52 -17.74 5.58
C ALA A 83 4.99 -18.89 4.72
N GLY A 84 4.95 -18.68 3.39
CA GLY A 84 4.47 -19.67 2.43
C GLY A 84 2.94 -19.80 2.33
N VAL A 85 2.16 -19.08 3.14
CA VAL A 85 0.68 -19.15 3.10
C VAL A 85 0.14 -18.25 1.99
N ARG A 86 -0.29 -18.87 0.88
CA ARG A 86 -0.86 -18.21 -0.32
C ARG A 86 -2.11 -18.98 -0.73
N PRO A 87 -3.27 -18.74 -0.06
CA PRO A 87 -4.48 -19.52 -0.29
C PRO A 87 -5.03 -19.28 -1.70
N THR A 88 -5.36 -20.36 -2.40
CA THR A 88 -5.99 -20.33 -3.72
C THR A 88 -7.50 -20.51 -3.64
N GLU A 89 -7.97 -21.33 -2.70
CA GLU A 89 -9.37 -21.64 -2.55
C GLU A 89 -10.11 -20.50 -1.80
N VAL A 90 -11.32 -20.18 -2.27
CA VAL A 90 -12.16 -19.11 -1.66
C VAL A 90 -12.42 -19.35 -0.17
N LYS A 91 -12.59 -20.63 0.23
CA LYS A 91 -12.80 -21.00 1.63
C LYS A 91 -11.61 -20.58 2.49
N ASP A 92 -10.40 -20.89 2.03
CA ASP A 92 -9.17 -20.63 2.80
C ASP A 92 -8.85 -19.14 2.83
N LYS A 93 -9.04 -18.42 1.72
CA LYS A 93 -8.95 -16.96 1.66
C LYS A 93 -9.87 -16.28 2.70
N ARG A 94 -11.12 -16.74 2.77
CA ARG A 94 -12.10 -16.26 3.77
C ARG A 94 -11.73 -16.62 5.21
N GLN A 95 -11.13 -17.79 5.42
CA GLN A 95 -10.67 -18.22 6.73
C GLN A 95 -9.58 -17.26 7.23
N HIS A 96 -8.48 -17.11 6.48
CA HIS A 96 -7.35 -16.27 6.90
C HIS A 96 -7.75 -14.80 7.11
N THR A 97 -8.51 -14.22 6.18
CA THR A 97 -9.00 -12.86 6.38
C THR A 97 -9.97 -12.74 7.54
N GLY A 98 -10.84 -13.75 7.73
CA GLY A 98 -11.82 -13.80 8.82
C GLY A 98 -11.19 -13.91 10.20
N GLU A 99 -10.09 -14.64 10.33
CA GLU A 99 -9.30 -14.75 11.56
C GLU A 99 -8.75 -13.37 11.97
N LEU A 100 -8.17 -12.62 11.02
CA LEU A 100 -7.64 -11.29 11.27
C LEU A 100 -8.74 -10.23 11.49
N TYR A 101 -9.88 -10.37 10.83
CA TYR A 101 -11.03 -9.49 11.13
C TYR A 101 -11.61 -9.70 12.53
N LYS A 102 -11.49 -10.90 13.09
CA LYS A 102 -11.89 -11.20 14.47
C LYS A 102 -10.85 -10.76 15.50
N ASP A 103 -9.57 -10.88 15.14
CA ASP A 103 -8.44 -10.48 15.98
C ASP A 103 -7.68 -9.29 15.34
N ARG A 104 -8.23 -8.10 15.55
CA ARG A 104 -7.67 -6.87 15.00
C ARG A 104 -6.40 -6.42 15.71
N GLU A 105 -6.21 -6.81 16.95
CA GLU A 105 -4.96 -6.56 17.69
C GLU A 105 -3.82 -7.34 17.04
N LYS A 106 -4.04 -8.62 16.72
CA LYS A 106 -3.09 -9.42 15.95
C LYS A 106 -2.81 -8.78 14.58
N MET A 107 -3.86 -8.34 13.85
CA MET A 107 -3.69 -7.69 12.55
C MET A 107 -2.78 -6.45 12.66
N ARG A 108 -3.01 -5.59 13.65
CA ARG A 108 -2.18 -4.40 13.90
C ARG A 108 -0.75 -4.78 14.27
N ALA A 109 -0.57 -5.76 15.16
CA ALA A 109 0.76 -6.22 15.57
C ALA A 109 1.57 -6.75 14.38
N LEU A 110 0.94 -7.46 13.44
CA LEU A 110 1.59 -7.93 12.21
C LEU A 110 2.04 -6.79 11.31
N MET A 111 1.20 -5.80 11.10
CA MET A 111 1.57 -4.61 10.29
C MET A 111 2.67 -3.79 10.94
N MET A 112 2.62 -3.59 12.26
CA MET A 112 3.65 -2.88 13.00
C MET A 112 4.98 -3.65 13.05
N GLY A 113 4.94 -4.99 13.18
CA GLY A 113 6.13 -5.84 13.11
C GLY A 113 6.81 -5.81 11.74
N ALA A 114 6.01 -5.74 10.66
CA ALA A 114 6.52 -5.55 9.31
C ALA A 114 7.18 -4.15 9.15
N LEU A 115 6.56 -3.10 9.69
CA LEU A 115 7.10 -1.74 9.69
C LEU A 115 8.45 -1.67 10.44
N ASP A 116 8.53 -2.30 11.64
CA ASP A 116 9.77 -2.41 12.40
C ASP A 116 10.86 -3.18 11.64
N THR A 117 10.48 -4.26 10.96
CA THR A 117 11.39 -5.04 10.11
C THR A 117 11.94 -4.19 8.95
N ALA A 118 11.08 -3.40 8.29
CA ALA A 118 11.52 -2.49 7.24
C ALA A 118 12.49 -1.43 7.78
N GLY A 119 12.22 -0.86 8.95
CA GLY A 119 13.12 0.08 9.64
C GLY A 119 14.50 -0.52 9.93
N LYS A 120 14.55 -1.77 10.40
CA LYS A 120 15.81 -2.52 10.61
C LYS A 120 16.59 -2.77 9.31
N LYS A 121 15.93 -2.71 8.16
CA LYS A 121 16.54 -2.79 6.82
C LYS A 121 16.93 -1.42 6.26
N GLY A 122 16.78 -0.35 7.01
CA GLY A 122 17.16 1.01 6.62
C GLY A 122 16.03 1.83 5.97
N ALA A 123 14.77 1.34 5.96
CA ALA A 123 13.65 2.12 5.47
C ALA A 123 13.35 3.31 6.39
N ASP A 124 13.02 4.47 5.81
CA ASP A 124 12.59 5.67 6.55
C ASP A 124 11.12 5.54 6.97
N THR A 125 10.87 4.79 8.04
CA THR A 125 9.53 4.56 8.57
C THR A 125 8.88 5.80 9.17
N GLY A 126 9.64 6.87 9.42
CA GLY A 126 9.13 8.18 9.84
C GLY A 126 8.58 9.02 8.68
N ASN A 127 8.93 8.67 7.44
CA ASN A 127 8.43 9.28 6.22
C ASN A 127 7.74 8.21 5.34
N ALA A 128 6.62 7.69 5.82
CA ALA A 128 6.00 6.48 5.28
C ALA A 128 4.51 6.65 4.99
N VAL A 129 4.04 5.94 3.95
CA VAL A 129 2.62 5.73 3.62
C VAL A 129 2.32 4.24 3.63
N ALA A 130 1.21 3.84 4.27
CA ALA A 130 0.66 2.50 4.14
C ALA A 130 -0.41 2.47 3.05
N PHE A 131 -0.37 1.45 2.21
CA PHE A 131 -1.41 1.26 1.20
C PHE A 131 -1.73 -0.23 1.00
N GLY A 132 -2.91 -0.51 0.47
CA GLY A 132 -3.30 -1.90 0.26
C GLY A 132 -4.52 -2.07 -0.63
N TYR A 133 -4.72 -3.32 -1.02
CA TYR A 133 -5.75 -3.73 -1.97
C TYR A 133 -6.78 -4.64 -1.29
N CYS A 134 -8.07 -4.49 -1.60
CA CYS A 134 -9.14 -5.35 -1.10
C CYS A 134 -9.09 -5.53 0.44
N PHE A 135 -8.76 -6.71 0.94
CA PHE A 135 -8.53 -6.99 2.35
C PHE A 135 -7.43 -6.09 2.94
N GLY A 136 -6.31 -5.93 2.21
CA GLY A 136 -5.22 -5.04 2.61
C GLY A 136 -5.67 -3.58 2.72
N GLY A 137 -6.58 -3.12 1.86
CA GLY A 137 -7.16 -1.79 1.97
C GLY A 137 -7.97 -1.60 3.27
N ALA A 138 -8.70 -2.62 3.71
CA ALA A 138 -9.39 -2.61 5.00
C ALA A 138 -8.39 -2.64 6.18
N ALA A 139 -7.28 -3.37 6.04
CA ALA A 139 -6.21 -3.42 7.05
C ALA A 139 -5.49 -2.06 7.17
N VAL A 140 -5.27 -1.36 6.06
CA VAL A 140 -4.75 0.02 6.06
C VAL A 140 -5.65 0.96 6.86
N LEU A 141 -6.96 0.89 6.66
CA LEU A 141 -7.90 1.70 7.45
C LEU A 141 -7.92 1.29 8.93
N GLU A 142 -7.71 0.00 9.24
CA GLU A 142 -7.52 -0.47 10.61
C GLU A 142 -6.26 0.12 11.25
N LEU A 143 -5.17 0.19 10.48
CA LEU A 143 -3.91 0.80 10.93
C LEU A 143 -4.08 2.32 11.17
N ALA A 144 -4.81 3.02 10.30
CA ALA A 144 -5.15 4.43 10.50
C ALA A 144 -5.95 4.65 11.79
N ARG A 145 -7.01 3.85 12.05
CA ARG A 145 -7.81 3.94 13.28
C ARG A 145 -7.02 3.64 14.54
N SER A 146 -5.97 2.81 14.45
CA SER A 146 -5.09 2.53 15.61
C SER A 146 -4.23 3.72 16.02
N GLY A 147 -4.17 4.79 15.21
CA GLY A 147 -3.35 5.95 15.46
C GLY A 147 -1.88 5.76 15.07
N ALA A 148 -1.58 4.83 14.15
CA ALA A 148 -0.24 4.63 13.63
C ALA A 148 0.33 5.95 13.08
N ASP A 149 1.57 6.27 13.44
CA ASP A 149 2.23 7.53 13.08
C ASP A 149 2.87 7.44 11.70
N LEU A 150 2.01 7.43 10.67
CA LEU A 150 2.39 7.45 9.27
C LEU A 150 1.91 8.75 8.61
N LYS A 151 2.56 9.15 7.52
CA LYS A 151 2.21 10.36 6.77
C LYS A 151 0.89 10.23 6.02
N GLY A 152 0.54 9.01 5.62
CA GLY A 152 -0.71 8.77 4.92
C GLY A 152 -1.10 7.30 4.80
N PHE A 153 -2.33 7.10 4.38
CA PHE A 153 -2.96 5.80 4.21
C PHE A 153 -3.74 5.80 2.90
N ALA A 154 -3.55 4.78 2.06
CA ALA A 154 -4.28 4.69 0.80
C ALA A 154 -4.92 3.31 0.63
N THR A 155 -6.16 3.26 0.17
CA THR A 155 -6.90 2.02 -0.04
C THR A 155 -7.45 1.93 -1.46
N PHE A 156 -7.15 0.80 -2.13
CA PHE A 156 -7.71 0.45 -3.43
C PHE A 156 -8.80 -0.62 -3.24
N HIS A 157 -10.04 -0.31 -3.63
CA HIS A 157 -11.21 -1.19 -3.50
C HIS A 157 -11.26 -1.97 -2.17
N GLY A 158 -10.84 -1.31 -1.08
CA GLY A 158 -10.81 -1.92 0.25
C GLY A 158 -12.17 -2.03 0.91
N GLY A 159 -12.27 -2.85 1.95
CA GLY A 159 -13.43 -2.88 2.82
C GLY A 159 -13.55 -1.58 3.62
N LEU A 160 -14.65 -0.84 3.48
CA LEU A 160 -14.82 0.51 3.99
C LEU A 160 -15.61 0.60 5.31
N LYS A 161 -16.23 -0.51 5.72
CA LYS A 161 -17.05 -0.54 6.95
C LYS A 161 -16.18 -0.45 8.20
N THR A 162 -16.41 0.55 9.03
CA THR A 162 -15.80 0.67 10.34
C THR A 162 -16.37 -0.37 11.31
N PRO A 163 -15.53 -1.13 12.02
CA PRO A 163 -15.99 -2.07 13.04
C PRO A 163 -16.71 -1.37 14.18
N GLN A 164 -17.66 -2.08 14.80
CA GLN A 164 -18.37 -1.57 15.95
C GLN A 164 -17.39 -1.21 17.09
N GLY A 165 -17.56 -0.05 17.69
CA GLY A 165 -16.73 0.45 18.79
C GLY A 165 -15.42 1.10 18.33
N GLN A 166 -15.14 1.16 17.03
CA GLN A 166 -14.00 1.91 16.47
C GLN A 166 -14.44 3.21 15.81
N ASN A 167 -13.52 4.14 15.68
CA ASN A 167 -13.69 5.41 14.96
C ASN A 167 -12.34 5.93 14.47
N TYR A 168 -12.31 7.09 13.83
CA TYR A 168 -11.10 7.70 13.27
C TYR A 168 -10.52 8.85 14.11
N THR A 169 -10.96 9.04 15.36
CA THR A 169 -10.49 10.18 16.20
C THR A 169 -8.98 10.14 16.49
N ASN A 170 -8.38 8.96 16.46
CA ASN A 170 -6.94 8.79 16.66
C ASN A 170 -6.15 8.72 15.33
N ALA A 171 -6.82 8.74 14.18
CA ALA A 171 -6.14 8.65 12.91
C ALA A 171 -5.21 9.86 12.69
N ARG A 172 -3.99 9.58 12.23
CA ARG A 172 -2.97 10.57 11.89
C ARG A 172 -2.58 10.39 10.44
N GLY A 173 -2.21 11.47 9.78
CA GLY A 173 -1.89 11.45 8.37
C GLY A 173 -3.13 11.46 7.47
N LYS A 174 -2.89 11.67 6.17
CA LYS A 174 -3.92 11.83 5.16
C LYS A 174 -4.47 10.49 4.68
N ILE A 175 -5.77 10.38 4.41
CA ILE A 175 -6.40 9.16 3.91
C ILE A 175 -6.85 9.35 2.46
N LEU A 176 -6.41 8.45 1.55
CA LEU A 176 -6.87 8.36 0.16
C LEU A 176 -7.69 7.09 -0.05
N VAL A 177 -8.93 7.24 -0.49
CA VAL A 177 -9.84 6.12 -0.78
C VAL A 177 -10.15 6.06 -2.27
N MET A 178 -9.80 4.96 -2.92
CA MET A 178 -10.03 4.72 -4.36
C MET A 178 -10.97 3.53 -4.55
N HIS A 179 -12.20 3.80 -4.99
CA HIS A 179 -13.29 2.84 -4.98
C HIS A 179 -13.95 2.68 -6.35
N GLY A 180 -14.39 1.48 -6.68
CA GLY A 180 -15.17 1.21 -7.89
C GLY A 180 -16.66 1.40 -7.66
N SER A 181 -17.36 2.24 -8.46
CA SER A 181 -18.77 2.51 -8.24
C SER A 181 -19.69 1.31 -8.52
N ALA A 182 -19.20 0.29 -9.26
CA ALA A 182 -19.89 -0.97 -9.51
C ALA A 182 -19.38 -2.13 -8.64
N ASP A 183 -18.74 -1.81 -7.52
CA ASP A 183 -18.29 -2.81 -6.55
C ASP A 183 -19.51 -3.45 -5.85
N SER A 184 -19.73 -4.73 -6.13
CA SER A 184 -20.84 -5.50 -5.53
C SER A 184 -20.53 -6.06 -4.15
N ALA A 185 -19.26 -6.05 -3.74
CA ALA A 185 -18.83 -6.52 -2.42
C ALA A 185 -18.82 -5.38 -1.39
N ILE A 186 -18.42 -4.19 -1.81
CA ILE A 186 -18.34 -2.99 -0.97
C ILE A 186 -19.23 -1.93 -1.60
N SER A 187 -20.36 -1.64 -0.97
CA SER A 187 -21.38 -0.76 -1.54
C SER A 187 -21.01 0.72 -1.49
N MET A 188 -21.65 1.52 -2.36
CA MET A 188 -21.57 2.98 -2.30
C MET A 188 -22.10 3.56 -0.98
N ASP A 189 -23.02 2.85 -0.30
CA ASP A 189 -23.46 3.27 1.05
C ASP A 189 -22.33 3.17 2.08
N GLN A 190 -21.46 2.14 1.98
CA GLN A 190 -20.27 2.04 2.83
C GLN A 190 -19.26 3.16 2.51
N PHE A 191 -19.11 3.50 1.22
CA PHE A 191 -18.28 4.63 0.80
C PHE A 191 -18.79 5.96 1.39
N ALA A 192 -20.07 6.24 1.25
CA ALA A 192 -20.69 7.43 1.82
C ALA A 192 -20.68 7.43 3.37
N GLY A 193 -20.81 6.26 3.99
CA GLY A 193 -20.68 6.08 5.42
C GLY A 193 -19.28 6.45 5.93
N LEU A 194 -18.25 5.92 5.28
CA LEU A 194 -16.86 6.25 5.62
C LEU A 194 -16.57 7.75 5.46
N ALA A 195 -17.06 8.39 4.39
CA ALA A 195 -16.89 9.84 4.20
C ALA A 195 -17.42 10.63 5.40
N LYS A 196 -18.64 10.29 5.87
CA LYS A 196 -19.22 10.95 7.05
C LYS A 196 -18.40 10.73 8.33
N GLU A 197 -17.84 9.55 8.49
CA GLU A 197 -17.01 9.21 9.66
C GLU A 197 -15.69 9.99 9.64
N LEU A 198 -15.02 10.10 8.49
CA LEU A 198 -13.77 10.85 8.33
C LEU A 198 -14.00 12.35 8.53
N GLU A 199 -15.07 12.93 7.94
CA GLU A 199 -15.48 14.30 8.16
C GLU A 199 -15.75 14.57 9.65
N SER A 200 -16.51 13.70 10.32
CA SER A 200 -16.84 13.85 11.73
C SER A 200 -15.63 13.76 12.64
N ALA A 201 -14.61 13.00 12.24
CA ALA A 201 -13.35 12.87 12.96
C ALA A 201 -12.34 13.98 12.64
N GLY A 202 -12.62 14.84 11.65
CA GLY A 202 -11.71 15.90 11.20
C GLY A 202 -10.44 15.38 10.52
N VAL A 203 -10.50 14.19 9.91
CA VAL A 203 -9.36 13.58 9.22
C VAL A 203 -9.21 14.20 7.84
N ASP A 204 -7.99 14.63 7.47
CA ASP A 204 -7.70 15.04 6.09
C ASP A 204 -7.81 13.82 5.16
N HIS A 205 -8.71 13.89 4.18
CA HIS A 205 -9.00 12.77 3.31
C HIS A 205 -9.45 13.18 1.92
N GLU A 206 -9.25 12.28 0.99
CA GLU A 206 -9.78 12.35 -0.36
C GLU A 206 -10.40 11.00 -0.74
N MET A 207 -11.59 11.03 -1.30
CA MET A 207 -12.34 9.82 -1.66
C MET A 207 -12.81 9.91 -3.11
N ILE A 208 -12.38 8.94 -3.93
CA ILE A 208 -12.62 8.94 -5.38
C ILE A 208 -13.37 7.67 -5.78
N THR A 209 -14.35 7.81 -6.65
CA THR A 209 -15.02 6.68 -7.28
C THR A 209 -14.73 6.60 -8.77
N TYR A 210 -14.53 5.38 -9.27
CA TYR A 210 -14.30 5.09 -10.69
C TYR A 210 -15.56 4.45 -11.28
N GLY A 211 -16.19 5.17 -12.21
CA GLY A 211 -17.47 4.79 -12.79
C GLY A 211 -17.42 3.42 -13.49
N GLY A 212 -18.33 2.50 -13.09
CA GLY A 212 -18.44 1.15 -13.66
C GLY A 212 -17.31 0.19 -13.27
N ALA A 213 -16.33 0.61 -12.46
CA ALA A 213 -15.27 -0.28 -11.98
C ALA A 213 -15.81 -1.24 -10.89
N PRO A 214 -15.61 -2.57 -11.03
CA PRO A 214 -15.99 -3.54 -10.02
C PRO A 214 -14.95 -3.65 -8.90
N HIS A 215 -15.21 -4.48 -7.89
CA HIS A 215 -14.21 -4.90 -6.91
C HIS A 215 -12.98 -5.50 -7.60
N ALA A 216 -11.77 -5.23 -7.08
CA ALA A 216 -10.51 -5.72 -7.65
C ALA A 216 -10.21 -5.23 -9.08
N PHE A 217 -10.65 -4.02 -9.43
CA PHE A 217 -10.47 -3.44 -10.76
C PHE A 217 -8.99 -3.16 -11.12
N THR A 218 -8.08 -3.25 -10.16
CA THR A 218 -6.64 -3.03 -10.35
C THR A 218 -5.85 -4.32 -10.61
N VAL A 219 -6.46 -5.51 -10.41
CA VAL A 219 -5.75 -6.79 -10.46
C VAL A 219 -5.52 -7.24 -11.91
N PHE A 220 -4.28 -7.20 -12.34
CA PHE A 220 -3.85 -7.55 -13.69
C PHE A 220 -4.28 -8.97 -14.10
N GLY A 221 -4.71 -9.12 -15.35
CA GLY A 221 -5.15 -10.41 -15.90
C GLY A 221 -6.47 -10.95 -15.36
N SER A 222 -7.07 -10.30 -14.36
CA SER A 222 -8.38 -10.65 -13.83
C SER A 222 -9.50 -10.21 -14.78
N SER A 223 -10.59 -10.99 -14.84
CA SER A 223 -11.82 -10.59 -15.55
C SER A 223 -12.44 -9.29 -15.01
N ARG A 224 -12.07 -8.89 -13.79
CA ARG A 224 -12.48 -7.65 -13.13
C ARG A 224 -11.58 -6.46 -13.45
N TYR A 225 -10.42 -6.68 -14.04
CA TYR A 225 -9.49 -5.60 -14.38
C TYR A 225 -10.15 -4.55 -15.27
N ARG A 226 -9.95 -3.29 -14.93
CA ARG A 226 -10.44 -2.14 -15.71
C ARG A 226 -9.29 -1.16 -15.90
N GLU A 227 -8.63 -1.25 -17.05
CA GLU A 227 -7.41 -0.50 -17.37
C GLU A 227 -7.56 1.01 -17.12
N ALA A 228 -8.66 1.61 -17.56
CA ALA A 228 -8.90 3.05 -17.37
C ALA A 228 -9.03 3.44 -15.90
N ALA A 229 -9.67 2.61 -15.08
CA ALA A 229 -9.82 2.85 -13.64
C ALA A 229 -8.50 2.59 -12.91
N ASP A 230 -7.78 1.51 -13.26
CA ASP A 230 -6.46 1.20 -12.71
C ASP A 230 -5.47 2.34 -12.99
N LYS A 231 -5.32 2.78 -14.23
CA LYS A 231 -4.42 3.88 -14.59
C LYS A 231 -4.75 5.19 -13.88
N LYS A 232 -6.04 5.54 -13.78
CA LYS A 232 -6.46 6.77 -13.08
C LYS A 232 -6.22 6.69 -11.58
N SER A 233 -6.52 5.55 -10.95
CA SER A 233 -6.27 5.36 -9.52
C SER A 233 -4.78 5.33 -9.21
N TRP A 234 -3.97 4.70 -10.07
CA TRP A 234 -2.52 4.70 -9.95
C TRP A 234 -1.92 6.10 -10.08
N MET A 235 -2.35 6.88 -11.06
CA MET A 235 -1.93 8.27 -11.24
C MET A 235 -2.25 9.09 -9.98
N ARG A 236 -3.50 9.04 -9.48
CA ARG A 236 -3.86 9.79 -8.28
C ARG A 236 -3.08 9.32 -7.04
N PHE A 237 -2.83 8.02 -6.93
CA PHE A 237 -2.02 7.47 -5.84
C PHE A 237 -0.57 8.00 -5.89
N THR A 238 0.06 8.01 -7.06
CA THR A 238 1.44 8.54 -7.19
C THR A 238 1.52 10.04 -6.93
N GLU A 239 0.52 10.82 -7.31
CA GLU A 239 0.38 12.23 -6.93
C GLU A 239 0.24 12.37 -5.40
N PHE A 240 -0.62 11.58 -4.78
CA PHE A 240 -0.79 11.55 -3.32
C PHE A 240 0.54 11.23 -2.60
N LEU A 241 1.33 10.29 -3.11
CA LEU A 241 2.65 9.98 -2.55
C LEU A 241 3.59 11.19 -2.64
N ALA A 242 3.64 11.86 -3.79
CA ALA A 242 4.48 13.04 -4.00
C ALA A 242 4.05 14.24 -3.13
N GLU A 243 2.75 14.38 -2.83
CA GLU A 243 2.21 15.40 -1.93
C GLU A 243 2.51 15.10 -0.46
N THR A 244 2.58 13.81 -0.09
CA THR A 244 2.61 13.35 1.30
C THR A 244 4.01 13.07 1.80
N LEU A 245 4.87 12.49 0.96
CA LEU A 245 6.25 12.11 1.26
C LEU A 245 7.23 13.17 0.75
N LYS A 246 8.12 13.61 1.61
CA LYS A 246 9.10 14.67 1.30
C LYS A 246 10.52 14.12 1.33
#